data_8098deacf7fe59719b2a1b6be069e161
#
_entry.id   8098deacf7fe59719b2a1b6be069e161
#
_cell.length_a   1.000
_cell.length_b   1.000
_cell.length_c   1.000
_cell.angle_alpha   90.00
_cell.angle_beta   90.00
_cell.angle_gamma   90.00
#
_symmetry.space_group_name_H-M   'P 1'
#
loop_
_entity.id
_entity.type
_entity.pdbx_description
1 polymer ?
#
loop_
_entity_poly.entity_id
_entity_poly.type
_entity_poly.pdbx_seq_one_letter_code
_entity_poly.pdbx_strand_id
1 'polypeptide(L)'
;KTMDQATAVLTILDVLASSSLSTTVTLTAGRGRGKSAALGLCLAAAIAHGYSNIFVTSPSPENLKTLFEFVLKGLDTLGYDEVADWDLQRGTGEWKDTVVRVNVFRGHRQTIQYIQPQDHAVLSQAELLVIDEAAAIPLPLVRQLLGPYLVLMSSTINGYEGTGRSLSLKLFQQLRANSS
;
A
#
# COMPACT_ATOMS: atom_id res chain seq x y z
N LYS A 1 9.23 10.55 -13.59
CA LYS A 1 9.14 10.84 -12.70
C LYS A 1 10.09 11.70 -11.92
N THR A 2 9.70 12.05 -10.76
CA THR A 2 10.38 13.07 -9.97
C THR A 2 11.41 12.45 -9.02
N MET A 3 12.36 13.26 -8.58
CA MET A 3 13.34 12.87 -7.57
C MET A 3 12.66 12.38 -6.30
N ASP A 4 11.54 12.99 -5.93
CA ASP A 4 10.81 12.62 -4.72
C ASP A 4 10.23 11.21 -4.82
N GLN A 5 9.74 10.80 -6.00
CA GLN A 5 9.25 9.45 -6.21
C GLN A 5 10.38 8.42 -6.09
N ALA A 6 11.51 8.71 -6.71
CA ALA A 6 12.66 7.83 -6.65
C ALA A 6 13.15 7.66 -5.21
N THR A 7 13.21 8.75 -4.46
CA THR A 7 13.62 8.71 -3.05
C THR A 7 12.65 7.88 -2.22
N ALA A 8 11.33 8.05 -2.43
CA ALA A 8 10.34 7.27 -1.72
C ALA A 8 10.47 5.78 -2.00
N VAL A 9 10.63 5.40 -3.27
CA VAL A 9 10.80 4.01 -3.66
C VAL A 9 12.06 3.42 -3.02
N LEU A 10 13.19 4.14 -3.07
CA LEU A 10 14.43 3.66 -2.49
C LEU A 10 14.30 3.46 -0.97
N THR A 11 13.63 4.39 -0.27
CA THR A 11 13.41 4.28 1.17
C THR A 11 12.59 3.02 1.49
N ILE A 12 11.53 2.77 0.72
CA ILE A 12 10.69 1.61 0.94
C ILE A 12 11.45 0.32 0.63
N LEU A 13 12.25 0.31 -0.44
CA LEU A 13 13.07 -0.85 -0.77
C LEU A 13 14.05 -1.18 0.36
N ASP A 14 14.66 -0.16 0.99
CA ASP A 14 15.53 -0.36 2.14
C ASP A 14 14.78 -1.00 3.30
N VAL A 15 13.56 -0.54 3.58
CA VAL A 15 12.72 -1.11 4.64
C VAL A 15 12.37 -2.56 4.33
N LEU A 16 11.99 -2.86 3.09
CA LEU A 16 11.67 -4.22 2.68
C LEU A 16 12.88 -5.13 2.82
N ALA A 17 14.05 -4.65 2.45
CA ALA A 17 15.29 -5.43 2.53
C ALA A 17 15.71 -5.70 3.97
N SER A 18 15.36 -4.83 4.92
CA SER A 18 15.72 -4.99 6.33
C SER A 18 14.92 -6.09 7.03
N SER A 19 13.87 -6.59 6.41
CA SER A 19 13.01 -7.66 6.95
C SER A 19 12.34 -7.33 8.28
N SER A 20 12.15 -6.06 8.58
CA SER A 20 11.50 -5.63 9.82
C SER A 20 9.98 -5.76 9.68
N LEU A 21 9.38 -6.78 10.30
CA LEU A 21 7.96 -7.09 10.14
C LEU A 21 7.02 -6.25 10.99
N SER A 22 7.53 -5.39 11.84
CA SER A 22 6.67 -4.58 12.72
C SER A 22 6.93 -3.08 12.56
N THR A 23 7.46 -2.68 11.42
CA THR A 23 7.80 -1.28 11.15
C THR A 23 6.66 -0.58 10.41
N THR A 24 6.36 0.65 10.81
CA THR A 24 5.42 1.49 10.10
C THR A 24 6.20 2.61 9.39
N VAL A 25 6.05 2.70 8.09
CA VAL A 25 6.69 3.73 7.27
C VAL A 25 5.61 4.63 6.70
N THR A 26 5.83 5.92 6.79
CA THR A 26 4.87 6.89 6.30
C THR A 26 5.47 7.73 5.17
N LEU A 27 4.73 7.83 4.09
CA LEU A 27 5.10 8.66 2.94
C LEU A 27 4.17 9.84 2.87
N THR A 28 4.74 11.03 2.80
CA THR A 28 3.98 12.25 2.58
C THR A 28 4.39 12.84 1.24
N ALA A 29 3.41 13.21 0.46
CA ALA A 29 3.67 13.76 -0.87
C ALA A 29 2.57 14.73 -1.23
N GLY A 30 2.86 15.60 -2.18
CA GLY A 30 1.86 16.47 -2.74
C GLY A 30 0.81 15.67 -3.50
N ARG A 31 -0.27 16.34 -3.86
CA ARG A 31 -1.38 15.75 -4.60
C ARG A 31 -0.92 15.24 -5.96
N GLY A 32 -1.42 14.08 -6.39
CA GLY A 32 -1.20 13.59 -7.74
C GLY A 32 -0.95 12.10 -7.84
N ARG A 33 -0.74 11.62 -9.07
CA ARG A 33 -0.54 10.22 -9.38
C ARG A 33 0.79 9.66 -8.88
N GLY A 34 1.74 10.53 -8.57
CA GLY A 34 3.10 10.12 -8.19
C GLY A 34 3.12 9.23 -6.95
N LYS A 35 2.27 9.52 -5.97
CA LYS A 35 2.20 8.76 -4.74
C LYS A 35 1.66 7.35 -4.99
N SER A 36 0.56 7.23 -5.73
CA SER A 36 -0.01 5.92 -6.08
C SER A 36 0.93 5.12 -6.96
N ALA A 37 1.63 5.81 -7.87
CA ALA A 37 2.63 5.16 -8.71
C ALA A 37 3.77 4.58 -7.86
N ALA A 38 4.28 5.34 -6.91
CA ALA A 38 5.35 4.89 -6.03
C ALA A 38 4.89 3.68 -5.20
N LEU A 39 3.69 3.74 -4.65
CA LEU A 39 3.14 2.61 -3.87
C LEU A 39 2.98 1.36 -4.72
N GLY A 40 2.47 1.50 -5.95
CA GLY A 40 2.31 0.36 -6.85
C GLY A 40 3.64 -0.29 -7.18
N LEU A 41 4.67 0.51 -7.46
CA LEU A 41 6.01 -0.02 -7.74
C LEU A 41 6.60 -0.70 -6.49
N CYS A 42 6.32 -0.17 -5.31
CA CYS A 42 6.78 -0.78 -4.07
C CYS A 42 6.11 -2.12 -3.82
N LEU A 43 4.83 -2.26 -4.17
CA LEU A 43 4.14 -3.53 -4.06
C LEU A 43 4.75 -4.58 -4.99
N ALA A 44 5.08 -4.19 -6.23
CA ALA A 44 5.77 -5.09 -7.15
C ALA A 44 7.14 -5.51 -6.59
N ALA A 45 7.87 -4.58 -6.00
CA ALA A 45 9.15 -4.88 -5.37
C ALA A 45 8.98 -5.82 -4.17
N ALA A 46 7.92 -5.66 -3.39
CA ALA A 46 7.64 -6.55 -2.27
C ALA A 46 7.41 -7.99 -2.76
N ILE A 47 6.69 -8.15 -3.86
CA ILE A 47 6.51 -9.46 -4.49
C ILE A 47 7.88 -10.06 -4.85
N ALA A 48 8.75 -9.26 -5.47
CA ALA A 48 10.08 -9.72 -5.85
C ALA A 48 10.93 -10.10 -4.64
N HIS A 49 10.71 -9.47 -3.49
CA HIS A 49 11.38 -9.80 -2.22
C HIS A 49 10.78 -11.01 -1.51
N GLY A 50 9.69 -11.58 -2.03
CA GLY A 50 9.12 -12.80 -1.47
C GLY A 50 7.97 -12.62 -0.48
N TYR A 51 7.45 -11.41 -0.32
CA TYR A 51 6.28 -11.19 0.55
C TYR A 51 5.07 -11.92 -0.03
N SER A 52 4.35 -12.66 0.80
CA SER A 52 3.27 -13.53 0.33
C SER A 52 1.87 -12.97 0.57
N ASN A 53 1.60 -12.43 1.73
CA ASN A 53 0.27 -11.96 2.10
C ASN A 53 0.29 -10.44 2.20
N ILE A 54 0.01 -9.79 1.08
CA ILE A 54 0.05 -8.34 0.98
C ILE A 54 -1.36 -7.81 0.84
N PHE A 55 -1.70 -6.80 1.64
CA PHE A 55 -3.02 -6.17 1.60
C PHE A 55 -2.87 -4.69 1.31
N VAL A 56 -3.87 -4.13 0.62
CA VAL A 56 -3.94 -2.71 0.30
C VAL A 56 -5.32 -2.21 0.73
N THR A 57 -5.36 -1.06 1.35
CA THR A 57 -6.62 -0.40 1.68
C THR A 57 -6.53 1.09 1.36
N SER A 58 -7.69 1.69 1.10
CA SER A 58 -7.81 3.12 0.84
C SER A 58 -9.21 3.56 1.22
N PRO A 59 -9.45 4.87 1.41
CA PRO A 59 -10.81 5.34 1.73
C PRO A 59 -11.78 5.17 0.57
N SER A 60 -11.28 5.08 -0.66
CA SER A 60 -12.11 4.99 -1.86
C SER A 60 -11.47 4.07 -2.88
N PRO A 61 -12.26 3.23 -3.58
CA PRO A 61 -11.73 2.34 -4.61
C PRO A 61 -11.17 3.06 -5.83
N GLU A 62 -11.51 4.32 -6.02
CA GLU A 62 -11.05 5.07 -7.19
C GLU A 62 -9.53 5.20 -7.25
N ASN A 63 -8.88 5.27 -6.09
CA ASN A 63 -7.43 5.39 -6.01
C ASN A 63 -6.74 4.08 -6.40
N LEU A 64 -7.44 2.96 -6.33
CA LEU A 64 -6.86 1.65 -6.59
C LEU A 64 -6.49 1.43 -8.05
N LYS A 65 -7.23 2.06 -8.96
CA LYS A 65 -6.98 1.87 -10.39
C LYS A 65 -5.55 2.24 -10.75
N THR A 66 -5.11 3.43 -10.34
CA THR A 66 -3.74 3.88 -10.60
C THR A 66 -2.72 3.01 -9.87
N LEU A 67 -2.99 2.68 -8.62
CA LEU A 67 -2.09 1.88 -7.82
C LEU A 67 -1.84 0.50 -8.46
N PHE A 68 -2.90 -0.23 -8.81
CA PHE A 68 -2.77 -1.55 -9.42
C PHE A 68 -2.17 -1.48 -10.83
N GLU A 69 -2.45 -0.40 -11.57
CA GLU A 69 -1.82 -0.18 -12.86
C GLU A 69 -0.30 -0.17 -12.73
N PHE A 70 0.23 0.50 -11.71
CA PHE A 70 1.67 0.56 -11.47
C PHE A 70 2.22 -0.72 -10.84
N VAL A 71 1.40 -1.47 -10.11
CA VAL A 71 1.80 -2.81 -9.67
C VAL A 71 2.09 -3.68 -10.91
N LEU A 72 1.18 -3.68 -11.88
CA LEU A 72 1.34 -4.49 -13.08
C LEU A 72 2.51 -4.04 -13.92
N LYS A 73 2.72 -2.73 -14.05
CA LYS A 73 3.90 -2.19 -14.75
C LYS A 73 5.19 -2.61 -14.06
N GLY A 74 5.20 -2.59 -12.73
CA GLY A 74 6.36 -3.02 -11.96
C GLY A 74 6.66 -4.50 -12.15
N LEU A 75 5.62 -5.34 -12.12
CA LEU A 75 5.80 -6.78 -12.36
C LEU A 75 6.35 -7.05 -13.76
N ASP A 76 5.82 -6.35 -14.76
CA ASP A 76 6.31 -6.46 -16.14
C ASP A 76 7.79 -6.05 -16.23
N THR A 77 8.15 -4.95 -15.61
CA THR A 77 9.54 -4.46 -15.59
C THR A 77 10.46 -5.47 -14.92
N LEU A 78 9.97 -6.18 -13.91
CA LEU A 78 10.75 -7.19 -13.18
C LEU A 78 10.76 -8.54 -13.90
N GLY A 79 10.14 -8.64 -15.06
CA GLY A 79 10.17 -9.85 -15.87
C GLY A 79 9.10 -10.89 -15.55
N TYR A 80 8.05 -10.50 -14.84
CA TYR A 80 6.91 -11.39 -14.57
C TYR A 80 5.94 -11.37 -15.74
N ASP A 81 5.59 -12.54 -16.25
CA ASP A 81 4.71 -12.67 -17.41
C ASP A 81 3.25 -12.86 -16.99
N GLU A 82 2.34 -12.13 -17.63
CA GLU A 82 0.91 -12.32 -17.43
C GLU A 82 0.52 -13.74 -17.83
N VAL A 83 -0.39 -14.35 -17.08
CA VAL A 83 -0.88 -15.73 -17.22
C VAL A 83 0.15 -16.75 -16.73
N ALA A 84 1.41 -16.65 -17.13
CA ALA A 84 2.44 -17.61 -16.69
C ALA A 84 2.83 -17.38 -15.23
N ASP A 85 2.98 -16.12 -14.81
CA ASP A 85 3.48 -15.78 -13.47
C ASP A 85 2.46 -15.10 -12.59
N TRP A 86 1.45 -14.43 -13.17
CA TRP A 86 0.45 -13.71 -12.38
C TRP A 86 -0.89 -13.62 -13.12
N ASP A 87 -1.96 -13.43 -12.36
CA ASP A 87 -3.27 -13.12 -12.91
C ASP A 87 -4.00 -12.11 -12.01
N LEU A 88 -5.14 -11.63 -12.50
CA LEU A 88 -5.96 -10.64 -11.82
C LEU A 88 -7.30 -11.23 -11.42
N GLN A 89 -7.86 -10.67 -10.35
CA GLN A 89 -9.25 -10.88 -10.00
C GLN A 89 -9.93 -9.53 -9.88
N ARG A 90 -11.06 -9.36 -10.58
CA ARG A 90 -11.87 -8.15 -10.50
C ARG A 90 -12.99 -8.36 -9.49
N GLY A 91 -13.52 -7.24 -8.97
CA GLY A 91 -14.63 -7.30 -8.04
C GLY A 91 -15.94 -7.67 -8.72
N THR A 92 -17.01 -7.67 -7.96
CA THR A 92 -18.36 -7.98 -8.43
C THR A 92 -19.28 -6.78 -8.21
N GLY A 93 -20.43 -6.76 -8.89
CA GLY A 93 -21.39 -5.68 -8.75
C GLY A 93 -20.83 -4.36 -9.24
N GLU A 94 -20.87 -3.35 -8.39
CA GLU A 94 -20.33 -2.03 -8.73
C GLU A 94 -18.80 -2.00 -8.83
N TRP A 95 -18.15 -3.06 -8.40
CA TRP A 95 -16.68 -3.20 -8.45
C TRP A 95 -16.19 -4.03 -9.64
N LYS A 96 -17.07 -4.39 -10.57
CA LYS A 96 -16.77 -5.35 -11.65
C LYS A 96 -15.61 -4.91 -12.55
N ASP A 97 -15.35 -3.60 -12.66
CA ASP A 97 -14.28 -3.08 -13.48
C ASP A 97 -13.03 -2.72 -12.66
N THR A 98 -13.04 -3.04 -11.36
CA THR A 98 -11.94 -2.72 -10.46
C THR A 98 -11.15 -3.95 -10.13
N VAL A 99 -9.83 -3.90 -10.31
CA VAL A 99 -8.95 -4.98 -9.87
C VAL A 99 -8.92 -4.96 -8.35
N VAL A 100 -9.26 -6.08 -7.72
CA VAL A 100 -9.27 -6.19 -6.26
C VAL A 100 -8.24 -7.17 -5.74
N ARG A 101 -7.63 -7.96 -6.64
CA ARG A 101 -6.61 -8.93 -6.23
C ARG A 101 -5.67 -9.23 -7.38
N VAL A 102 -4.39 -9.32 -7.07
CA VAL A 102 -3.37 -9.83 -7.98
C VAL A 102 -2.80 -11.09 -7.36
N ASN A 103 -2.82 -12.18 -8.11
CA ASN A 103 -2.24 -13.44 -7.68
C ASN A 103 -0.93 -13.66 -8.42
N VAL A 104 0.13 -13.99 -7.70
CA VAL A 104 1.44 -14.28 -8.27
C VAL A 104 1.82 -15.69 -7.84
N PHE A 105 2.33 -16.48 -8.78
CA PHE A 105 2.63 -17.89 -8.51
C PHE A 105 3.94 -18.36 -9.13
N ARG A 106 4.86 -17.43 -9.37
CA ARG A 106 6.12 -17.75 -10.04
C ARG A 106 7.02 -18.68 -9.21
N GLY A 107 7.26 -18.35 -7.95
CA GLY A 107 8.07 -19.18 -7.06
C GLY A 107 7.22 -19.89 -6.03
N HIS A 108 6.34 -19.14 -5.41
CA HIS A 108 5.37 -19.62 -4.44
C HIS A 108 4.14 -18.73 -4.57
N ARG A 109 3.07 -19.07 -3.90
CA ARG A 109 1.84 -18.30 -4.01
C ARG A 109 1.97 -16.98 -3.25
N GLN A 110 1.75 -15.89 -3.94
CA GLN A 110 1.78 -14.54 -3.36
C GLN A 110 0.52 -13.80 -3.81
N THR A 111 -0.04 -12.97 -2.94
CA THR A 111 -1.25 -12.21 -3.28
C THR A 111 -1.13 -10.77 -2.82
N ILE A 112 -1.67 -9.87 -3.64
CA ILE A 112 -1.91 -8.47 -3.27
C ILE A 112 -3.42 -8.30 -3.35
N GLN A 113 -4.07 -8.04 -2.22
CA GLN A 113 -5.52 -7.98 -2.15
C GLN A 113 -5.98 -6.66 -1.55
N TYR A 114 -6.99 -6.02 -2.19
CA TYR A 114 -7.63 -4.86 -1.61
C TYR A 114 -8.61 -5.30 -0.53
N ILE A 115 -8.62 -4.58 0.58
CA ILE A 115 -9.63 -4.70 1.63
C ILE A 115 -10.16 -3.32 1.97
N GLN A 116 -11.40 -3.25 2.44
CA GLN A 116 -11.94 -2.00 2.95
C GLN A 116 -11.36 -1.73 4.33
N PRO A 117 -11.26 -0.45 4.75
CA PRO A 117 -10.63 -0.13 6.04
C PRO A 117 -11.26 -0.83 7.24
N GLN A 118 -12.54 -1.15 7.19
CA GLN A 118 -13.23 -1.84 8.28
C GLN A 118 -12.97 -3.34 8.31
N ASP A 119 -12.33 -3.89 7.29
CA ASP A 119 -12.10 -5.35 7.18
C ASP A 119 -10.79 -5.79 7.84
N HIS A 120 -10.39 -5.14 8.91
CA HIS A 120 -9.10 -5.39 9.56
C HIS A 120 -8.93 -6.82 10.09
N ALA A 121 -10.02 -7.56 10.24
CA ALA A 121 -9.94 -8.93 10.76
C ALA A 121 -9.17 -9.87 9.82
N VAL A 122 -9.13 -9.60 8.52
CA VAL A 122 -8.41 -10.44 7.56
C VAL A 122 -6.90 -10.26 7.65
N LEU A 123 -6.42 -9.27 8.40
CA LEU A 123 -5.00 -8.94 8.49
C LEU A 123 -4.22 -9.83 9.46
N SER A 124 -4.86 -10.83 10.06
CA SER A 124 -4.17 -11.70 11.01
C SER A 124 -2.97 -12.44 10.42
N GLN A 125 -2.94 -12.64 9.11
CA GLN A 125 -1.85 -13.32 8.41
C GLN A 125 -1.07 -12.41 7.48
N ALA A 126 -1.27 -11.09 7.59
CA ALA A 126 -0.62 -10.14 6.72
C ALA A 126 0.89 -10.05 7.00
N GLU A 127 1.67 -9.92 5.93
CA GLU A 127 3.09 -9.61 6.02
C GLU A 127 3.34 -8.14 5.71
N LEU A 128 2.52 -7.56 4.84
CA LEU A 128 2.62 -6.16 4.43
C LEU A 128 1.22 -5.59 4.24
N LEU A 129 0.99 -4.42 4.77
CA LEU A 129 -0.23 -3.65 4.54
C LEU A 129 0.14 -2.29 3.97
N VAL A 130 -0.49 -1.90 2.88
CA VAL A 130 -0.36 -0.56 2.30
C VAL A 130 -1.66 0.19 2.55
N ILE A 131 -1.56 1.36 3.15
CA ILE A 131 -2.70 2.24 3.39
C ILE A 131 -2.52 3.50 2.56
N ASP A 132 -3.31 3.64 1.50
CA ASP A 132 -3.28 4.82 0.66
C ASP A 132 -4.25 5.87 1.21
N GLU A 133 -3.85 7.14 1.22
CA GLU A 133 -4.63 8.25 1.75
C GLU A 133 -5.09 7.99 3.19
N ALA A 134 -4.14 7.64 4.05
CA ALA A 134 -4.45 7.32 5.45
C ALA A 134 -5.13 8.45 6.20
N ALA A 135 -4.82 9.71 5.85
CA ALA A 135 -5.42 10.87 6.51
C ALA A 135 -6.92 11.00 6.23
N ALA A 136 -7.43 10.40 5.17
CA ALA A 136 -8.86 10.41 4.84
C ALA A 136 -9.63 9.27 5.50
N ILE A 137 -8.94 8.34 6.16
CA ILE A 137 -9.57 7.24 6.88
C ILE A 137 -9.74 7.66 8.34
N PRO A 138 -10.90 7.39 8.97
CA PRO A 138 -11.07 7.72 10.38
C PRO A 138 -9.97 7.11 11.25
N LEU A 139 -9.43 7.89 12.16
CA LEU A 139 -8.29 7.49 12.98
C LEU A 139 -8.50 6.18 13.74
N PRO A 140 -9.68 5.91 14.33
CA PRO A 140 -9.91 4.63 14.99
C PRO A 140 -9.76 3.42 14.06
N LEU A 141 -10.15 3.57 12.79
CA LEU A 141 -9.99 2.50 11.80
C LEU A 141 -8.52 2.30 11.46
N VAL A 142 -7.77 3.38 11.29
CA VAL A 142 -6.33 3.28 11.01
C VAL A 142 -5.63 2.54 12.15
N ARG A 143 -5.97 2.84 13.39
CA ARG A 143 -5.40 2.14 14.53
C ARG A 143 -5.66 0.63 14.49
N GLN A 144 -6.87 0.24 14.09
CA GLN A 144 -7.23 -1.17 13.99
C GLN A 144 -6.50 -1.87 12.85
N LEU A 145 -6.05 -1.11 11.85
CA LEU A 145 -5.29 -1.66 10.73
C LEU A 145 -3.82 -1.91 11.07
N LEU A 146 -3.31 -1.30 12.12
CA LEU A 146 -1.92 -1.49 12.54
C LEU A 146 -1.78 -2.81 13.31
N GLY A 147 -0.68 -3.50 13.09
CA GLY A 147 -0.42 -4.78 13.73
C GLY A 147 1.04 -5.21 13.58
N PRO A 148 1.35 -6.47 13.95
CA PRO A 148 2.73 -6.99 13.90
C PRO A 148 3.16 -7.36 12.49
N TYR A 149 3.02 -6.44 11.56
CA TYR A 149 3.44 -6.60 10.16
C TYR A 149 3.92 -5.24 9.66
N LEU A 150 4.59 -5.26 8.52
CA LEU A 150 5.08 -4.02 7.92
C LEU A 150 3.90 -3.21 7.37
N VAL A 151 3.83 -1.93 7.70
CA VAL A 151 2.78 -1.03 7.24
C VAL A 151 3.40 0.13 6.49
N LEU A 152 2.95 0.35 5.26
CA LEU A 152 3.33 1.50 4.46
C LEU A 152 2.10 2.39 4.33
N MET A 153 2.19 3.61 4.86
CA MET A 153 1.09 4.56 4.78
C MET A 153 1.46 5.72 3.89
N SER A 154 0.52 6.17 3.08
CA SER A 154 0.70 7.40 2.32
C SER A 154 -0.39 8.39 2.69
N SER A 155 -0.04 9.66 2.62
CA SER A 155 -0.95 10.74 2.93
C SER A 155 -0.61 11.95 2.07
N THR A 156 -1.64 12.64 1.60
CA THR A 156 -1.45 13.87 0.83
C THR A 156 -1.35 15.05 1.80
N ILE A 157 -0.34 15.88 1.60
CA ILE A 157 -0.20 17.13 2.34
C ILE A 157 -0.76 18.25 1.48
N ASN A 158 -1.84 18.88 1.97
CA ASN A 158 -2.37 20.09 1.34
C ASN A 158 -2.02 21.28 2.23
N GLY A 159 -1.32 22.25 1.65
CA GLY A 159 -0.77 23.37 2.39
C GLY A 159 -1.80 24.26 3.08
N TYR A 160 -3.04 24.24 2.69
CA TYR A 160 -4.07 25.08 3.28
C TYR A 160 -5.27 24.33 3.86
N GLU A 161 -5.20 23.02 3.88
CA GLU A 161 -6.24 22.23 4.53
C GLU A 161 -5.79 21.85 5.92
N GLY A 162 -6.12 22.69 6.90
CA GLY A 162 -5.72 22.46 8.26
C GLY A 162 -6.19 21.13 8.82
N THR A 163 -7.40 20.67 8.40
CA THR A 163 -7.96 19.43 8.92
C THR A 163 -7.18 18.19 8.47
N GLY A 164 -6.82 18.10 7.19
CA GLY A 164 -6.04 16.97 6.70
C GLY A 164 -4.65 16.90 7.33
N ARG A 165 -4.00 18.04 7.44
CA ARG A 165 -2.69 18.14 8.07
C ARG A 165 -2.75 17.79 9.55
N SER A 166 -3.81 18.27 10.23
CA SER A 166 -4.01 17.99 11.64
C SER A 166 -4.19 16.50 11.91
N LEU A 167 -4.96 15.80 11.06
CA LEU A 167 -5.14 14.37 11.19
C LEU A 167 -3.84 13.60 10.94
N SER A 168 -3.05 14.03 9.96
CA SER A 168 -1.74 13.43 9.68
C SER A 168 -0.81 13.59 10.86
N LEU A 169 -0.75 14.78 11.47
CA LEU A 169 0.10 15.02 12.62
C LEU A 169 -0.34 14.17 13.82
N LYS A 170 -1.64 14.07 14.07
CA LYS A 170 -2.15 13.23 15.15
C LYS A 170 -1.80 11.76 14.95
N LEU A 171 -1.92 11.30 13.71
CA LEU A 171 -1.57 9.93 13.36
C LEU A 171 -0.09 9.66 13.64
N PHE A 172 0.79 10.55 13.20
CA PHE A 172 2.23 10.44 13.44
C PHE A 172 2.55 10.41 14.93
N GLN A 173 1.94 11.29 15.71
CA GLN A 173 2.16 11.35 17.15
C GLN A 173 1.77 10.04 17.83
N GLN A 174 0.64 9.46 17.43
CA GLN A 174 0.17 8.22 18.01
C GLN A 174 1.04 7.02 17.60
N LEU A 175 1.53 7.02 16.37
CA LEU A 175 2.44 5.97 15.92
C LEU A 175 3.75 6.02 16.71
N ARG A 176 4.26 7.21 17.01
CA ARG A 176 5.44 7.36 17.84
C ARG A 176 5.20 6.87 19.25
N ALA A 177 4.03 7.15 19.82
CA ALA A 177 3.69 6.71 21.15
C ALA A 177 3.60 5.18 21.26
N ASN A 178 3.17 4.51 20.17
CA ASN A 178 3.04 3.06 20.16
C ASN A 178 4.34 2.32 19.87
N SER A 179 5.36 3.02 19.42
CA SER A 179 6.65 2.41 19.08
C SER A 179 7.69 2.53 20.19
N SER A 180 7.34 3.12 21.34
CA SER A 180 8.22 3.24 22.50
C SER A 180 7.95 2.17 23.55
#